data_e2815c4756579e8eeac106e43bd2d741
#
_entry.id   e2815c4756579e8eeac106e43bd2d741
#
_cell.length_a   1.000
_cell.length_b   1.000
_cell.length_c   1.000
_cell.angle_alpha   90.00
_cell.angle_beta   90.00
_cell.angle_gamma   90.00
#
_symmetry.space_group_name_H-M   'P 1'
#
loop_
_entity.id
_entity.type
_entity.pdbx_description
1 polymer ?
#
loop_
_entity_poly.entity_id
_entity_poly.type
_entity_poly.pdbx_seq_one_letter_code
_entity_poly.pdbx_strand_id
1 'polypeptide(L)' 'MKVGNIVKWHSDAHDLVSGIVIDTCMIDGCPHATVFWFDLGVENHHPYMDLTTISRA' A
#
# COMPACT_ATOMS: atom_id res chain seq x y z
N MET A 1 3.65 -5.39 -7.08
CA MET A 1 2.61 -5.25 -6.04
C MET A 1 1.28 -5.63 -6.65
N LYS A 2 0.45 -6.33 -5.91
CA LYS A 2 -0.82 -6.87 -6.42
C LYS A 2 -1.95 -6.59 -5.45
N VAL A 3 -3.17 -6.54 -5.98
CA VAL A 3 -4.37 -6.52 -5.14
C VAL A 3 -4.34 -7.71 -4.18
N GLY A 4 -4.60 -7.46 -2.91
CA GLY A 4 -4.54 -8.46 -1.85
C GLY A 4 -3.24 -8.48 -1.06
N ASN A 5 -2.18 -7.81 -1.55
CA ASN A 5 -0.93 -7.71 -0.79
C ASN A 5 -1.14 -6.88 0.46
N ILE A 6 -0.51 -7.28 1.56
CA ILE A 6 -0.46 -6.49 2.78
C ILE A 6 0.78 -5.64 2.72
N VAL A 7 0.62 -4.34 2.96
CA VAL A 7 1.69 -3.36 2.80
C VAL A 7 1.79 -2.46 4.03
N LYS A 8 2.93 -1.80 4.15
CA LYS A 8 3.18 -0.76 5.14
C LYS A 8 3.87 0.41 4.47
N TRP A 9 3.97 1.53 5.18
CA TRP A 9 4.82 2.64 4.74
C TRP A 9 6.27 2.18 4.69
N HIS A 10 6.96 2.53 3.63
CA HIS A 10 8.38 2.19 3.49
C HIS A 10 9.21 2.74 4.66
N SER A 11 8.87 3.92 5.15
CA SER A 11 9.58 4.58 6.24
C SER A 11 9.12 4.16 7.65
N ASP A 12 8.12 3.29 7.75
CA ASP A 12 7.61 2.84 9.04
C ASP A 12 8.47 1.71 9.59
N ALA A 13 9.43 2.05 10.45
CA ALA A 13 10.37 1.08 11.00
C ALA A 13 9.74 0.13 12.02
N HIS A 14 8.55 0.44 12.52
CA HIS A 14 7.91 -0.32 13.59
C HIS A 14 6.71 -1.15 13.14
N ASP A 15 6.37 -1.10 11.86
CA ASP A 15 5.21 -1.81 11.29
C ASP A 15 3.91 -1.50 12.03
N LEU A 16 3.76 -0.27 12.51
CA LEU A 16 2.61 0.11 13.32
C LEU A 16 1.33 0.28 12.51
N VAL A 17 1.45 0.63 11.23
CA VAL A 17 0.30 0.86 10.36
C VAL A 17 0.45 -0.03 9.15
N SER A 18 -0.56 -0.84 8.89
CA SER A 18 -0.59 -1.69 7.72
C SER A 18 -1.92 -1.57 7.00
N GLY A 19 -1.93 -1.99 5.75
CA GLY A 19 -3.12 -1.95 4.94
C GLY A 19 -3.08 -3.03 3.87
N ILE A 20 -4.16 -3.11 3.12
CA ILE A 20 -4.29 -4.06 2.02
C ILE A 20 -4.45 -3.29 0.71
N VAL A 21 -3.76 -3.75 -0.33
CA VAL A 21 -3.90 -3.19 -1.67
C VAL A 21 -5.24 -3.64 -2.24
N ILE A 22 -6.09 -2.68 -2.59
CA ILE A 22 -7.42 -2.97 -3.15
C ILE A 22 -7.50 -2.65 -4.63
N ASP A 23 -6.57 -1.86 -5.16
CA ASP A 23 -6.51 -1.54 -6.59
C ASP A 23 -5.10 -1.07 -6.94
N THR A 24 -4.77 -1.11 -8.20
CA THR A 24 -3.49 -0.59 -8.71
C THR A 24 -3.75 0.20 -9.99
N CYS A 25 -2.93 1.21 -10.23
CA CYS A 25 -3.02 2.01 -11.45
C CYS A 25 -1.67 2.63 -11.79
N MET A 26 -1.58 3.15 -13.01
CA MET A 26 -0.42 3.91 -13.46
C MET A 26 -0.79 5.38 -13.52
N ILE A 27 0.04 6.23 -12.93
CA ILE A 27 -0.13 7.70 -13.00
C ILE A 27 1.17 8.27 -13.55
N ASP A 28 1.10 8.89 -14.73
CA ASP A 28 2.27 9.47 -15.41
C ASP A 28 3.43 8.47 -15.54
N GLY A 29 3.12 7.21 -15.83
CA GLY A 29 4.12 6.18 -15.97
C GLY A 29 4.64 5.60 -14.66
N CYS A 30 4.15 6.08 -13.51
CA CYS A 30 4.54 5.59 -12.20
C CYS A 30 3.45 4.69 -11.63
N PRO A 31 3.79 3.48 -11.15
CA PRO A 31 2.78 2.59 -10.55
C PRO A 31 2.36 3.09 -9.18
N HIS A 32 1.05 3.08 -8.95
CA HIS A 32 0.42 3.47 -7.71
C HIS A 32 -0.51 2.38 -7.22
N ALA A 33 -0.71 2.30 -5.91
CA ALA A 33 -1.66 1.39 -5.30
C ALA A 33 -2.66 2.17 -4.45
N THR A 34 -3.92 1.74 -4.49
CA THR A 34 -4.93 2.18 -3.54
C THR A 34 -4.89 1.21 -2.38
N VAL A 35 -4.67 1.73 -1.18
CA VAL A 35 -4.51 0.92 0.03
C VAL A 35 -5.61 1.27 1.02
N PHE A 36 -6.27 0.25 1.54
CA PHE A 36 -7.17 0.40 2.68
C PHE A 36 -6.33 0.19 3.95
N TRP A 37 -6.22 1.24 4.76
CA TRP A 37 -5.41 1.22 5.98
C TRP A 37 -6.26 0.71 7.14
N PHE A 38 -5.87 -0.41 7.74
CA PHE A 38 -6.67 -1.09 8.76
C PHE A 38 -6.94 -0.22 9.98
N ASP A 39 -5.92 0.47 10.47
CA ASP A 39 -6.05 1.24 11.72
C ASP A 39 -6.86 2.52 11.51
N LEU A 40 -6.79 3.09 10.31
CA LEU A 40 -7.42 4.37 10.00
C LEU A 40 -8.81 4.20 9.42
N GLY A 41 -9.11 3.04 8.83
CA GLY A 41 -10.38 2.78 8.18
C GLY A 41 -10.61 3.62 6.93
N VAL A 42 -9.53 4.06 6.26
CA VAL A 42 -9.60 4.91 5.08
C VAL A 42 -8.80 4.32 3.93
N GLU A 43 -9.15 4.73 2.70
CA GLU A 43 -8.45 4.34 1.48
C GLU A 43 -7.67 5.54 0.96
N ASN A 44 -6.43 5.30 0.57
CA ASN A 44 -5.60 6.33 -0.05
C ASN A 44 -4.75 5.74 -1.17
N HIS A 45 -4.40 6.58 -2.15
CA HIS A 45 -3.47 6.23 -3.21
C HIS A 45 -2.05 6.56 -2.79
N HIS A 46 -1.12 5.66 -3.09
CA HIS A 46 0.29 5.87 -2.82
C HIS A 46 1.13 5.32 -3.96
N PRO A 47 2.24 6.00 -4.35
CA PRO A 47 3.18 5.38 -5.27
C PRO A 47 3.82 4.15 -4.64
N TYR A 48 4.16 3.16 -5.46
CA TYR A 48 4.77 1.92 -4.95
C TYR A 48 6.04 2.17 -4.14
N MET A 49 6.81 3.21 -4.50
CA MET A 49 8.05 3.52 -3.80
C MET A 49 7.85 3.88 -2.33
N ASP A 50 6.65 4.32 -1.96
CA ASP A 50 6.32 4.68 -0.58
C ASP A 50 5.84 3.49 0.24
N LEU A 51 5.70 2.33 -0.37
CA LEU A 51 5.10 1.15 0.26
C LEU A 51 6.09 -0.02 0.25
N THR A 52 5.99 -0.85 1.28
CA THR A 52 6.73 -2.12 1.37
C THR A 52 5.73 -3.24 1.55
N THR A 53 5.86 -4.29 0.74
CA THR A 53 5.00 -5.47 0.85
C THR A 53 5.46 -6.29 2.06
N ILE A 54 4.52 -6.55 2.99
CA ILE A 54 4.77 -7.38 4.17
C ILE A 54 4.36 -8.83 3.87
N SER A 55 3.19 -8.98 3.25
CA SER A 55 2.65 -10.30 2.92
C SER A 55 2.05 -10.25 1.52
N ARG A 56 2.18 -11.34 0.79
CA ARG A 56 1.67 -11.45 -0.57
C ARG A 56 0.43 -12.33 -0.62
N ALA A 57 -0.47 -11.90 -1.47
CA ALA A 57 -1.66 -12.69 -1.74
C ALA A 57 -1.31 -13.99 -2.49
#